data_3f1b47d840cd2fc643ac60997baf5878
#
_entry.id   3f1b47d840cd2fc643ac60997baf5878
#
_cell.length_a   1.000
_cell.length_b   1.000
_cell.length_c   1.000
_cell.angle_alpha   90.00
_cell.angle_beta   90.00
_cell.angle_gamma   90.00
#
_symmetry.space_group_name_H-M   'P 1'
#
loop_
_entity.id
_entity.type
_entity.pdbx_description
1 polymer ?
#
loop_
_entity_poly.entity_id
_entity_poly.type
_entity_poly.pdbx_seq_one_letter_code
_entity_poly.pdbx_strand_id
1 'polypeptide(L)'
;RDVERSRGLGDVYKRQSVHSVQDVPEGATVSIPNDPTNGGRALVLLAKAGLITLKDGVGFKATVADITSNPKNIKIQELEAAQLPRSLDDVTIAVIPMNYVQSAGLSVEKQGFFFESKDEPLTVIVLAVRSEDKDNETYKKIADIYKSDAIKQYIDETFKGTITTAN
;
A
#
# COMPACT_ATOMS: atom_id res chain seq x y z
N ARG A 1 17.71 11.94 13.73
CA ARG A 1 16.66 11.66 12.72
C ARG A 1 15.33 11.69 13.44
N ASP A 2 14.72 12.85 13.52
CA ASP A 2 13.33 12.94 13.96
C ASP A 2 12.45 12.57 12.76
N VAL A 3 11.84 11.41 12.85
CA VAL A 3 11.00 10.84 11.79
C VAL A 3 9.57 10.89 12.29
N GLU A 4 8.74 11.69 11.64
CA GLU A 4 7.32 11.60 11.86
C GLU A 4 6.70 10.55 10.96
N ARG A 5 5.81 9.73 11.53
CA ARG A 5 5.37 8.49 10.92
C ARG A 5 3.85 8.43 10.82
N SER A 6 3.33 8.47 9.61
CA SER A 6 1.98 8.02 9.31
C SER A 6 2.05 6.75 8.45
N ARG A 7 1.11 5.83 8.62
CA ARG A 7 1.09 4.56 7.89
C ARG A 7 -0.04 4.59 6.87
N GLY A 8 0.33 4.57 5.58
CA GLY A 8 -0.60 4.29 4.50
C GLY A 8 -0.53 2.80 4.15
N LEU A 9 -1.64 2.10 4.34
CA LEU A 9 -1.74 0.66 4.04
C LEU A 9 -1.99 0.48 2.54
N GLY A 10 -1.21 -0.39 1.87
CA GLY A 10 -1.55 -0.92 0.57
C GLY A 10 -2.52 -2.08 0.74
N ASP A 11 -3.58 -2.12 -0.05
CA ASP A 11 -4.66 -3.07 0.13
C ASP A 11 -5.00 -3.77 -1.18
N VAL A 12 -5.47 -5.02 -1.08
CA VAL A 12 -6.00 -5.77 -2.20
C VAL A 12 -7.50 -5.52 -2.29
N TYR A 13 -7.92 -4.96 -3.42
CA TYR A 13 -9.31 -4.65 -3.73
C TYR A 13 -9.87 -5.59 -4.77
N LYS A 14 -11.17 -5.83 -4.71
CA LYS A 14 -11.89 -6.85 -5.49
C LYS A 14 -12.95 -6.27 -6.42
N ARG A 15 -13.20 -6.99 -7.50
CA ARG A 15 -14.49 -6.99 -8.19
C ARG A 15 -15.52 -7.75 -7.34
N GLN A 16 -16.81 -7.50 -7.51
CA GLN A 16 -17.91 -7.95 -6.62
C GLN A 16 -17.95 -9.45 -6.26
N SER A 17 -17.24 -10.32 -6.97
CA SER A 17 -17.28 -11.79 -6.79
C SER A 17 -16.18 -12.38 -5.92
N VAL A 18 -15.18 -11.61 -5.49
CA VAL A 18 -14.05 -12.07 -4.66
C VAL A 18 -14.18 -11.46 -3.28
N HIS A 19 -14.25 -12.28 -2.23
CA HIS A 19 -14.40 -11.83 -0.84
C HIS A 19 -13.23 -12.21 0.06
N SER A 20 -12.37 -13.10 -0.44
CA SER A 20 -11.18 -13.58 0.28
C SER A 20 -10.10 -13.96 -0.73
N VAL A 21 -8.88 -14.20 -0.22
CA VAL A 21 -7.75 -14.70 -1.04
C VAL A 21 -8.08 -16.06 -1.69
N GLN A 22 -8.86 -16.89 -1.00
CA GLN A 22 -9.25 -18.21 -1.48
C GLN A 22 -10.15 -18.14 -2.72
N ASP A 23 -10.99 -17.10 -2.80
CA ASP A 23 -11.93 -16.89 -3.91
C ASP A 23 -11.26 -16.41 -5.20
N VAL A 24 -9.97 -16.02 -5.15
CA VAL A 24 -9.23 -15.60 -6.35
C VAL A 24 -9.13 -16.77 -7.33
N PRO A 25 -9.74 -16.68 -8.52
CA PRO A 25 -9.76 -17.80 -9.46
C PRO A 25 -8.40 -18.04 -10.13
N GLU A 26 -8.23 -19.22 -10.69
CA GLU A 26 -7.11 -19.48 -11.59
C GLU A 26 -7.17 -18.55 -12.81
N GLY A 27 -6.01 -18.06 -13.25
CA GLY A 27 -5.90 -17.13 -14.38
C GLY A 27 -6.41 -15.71 -14.09
N ALA A 28 -6.68 -15.37 -12.82
CA ALA A 28 -7.12 -14.04 -12.42
C ALA A 28 -6.17 -12.94 -12.91
N THR A 29 -6.71 -11.83 -13.38
CA THR A 29 -5.93 -10.62 -13.68
C THR A 29 -5.80 -9.77 -12.42
N VAL A 30 -4.58 -9.38 -12.10
CA VAL A 30 -4.21 -8.60 -10.91
C VAL A 30 -3.50 -7.35 -11.33
N SER A 31 -4.06 -6.18 -11.08
CA SER A 31 -3.36 -4.92 -11.34
C SER A 31 -2.56 -4.46 -10.11
N ILE A 32 -1.34 -3.96 -10.37
CA ILE A 32 -0.42 -3.45 -9.36
C ILE A 32 0.19 -2.12 -9.83
N PRO A 33 0.75 -1.28 -8.92
CA PRO A 33 1.49 -0.09 -9.31
C PRO A 33 2.72 -0.42 -10.17
N ASN A 34 3.02 0.43 -11.17
CA ASN A 34 4.18 0.27 -12.05
C ASN A 34 5.44 1.00 -11.55
N ASP A 35 5.34 1.79 -10.48
CA ASP A 35 6.53 2.41 -9.89
C ASP A 35 7.30 1.40 -9.03
N PRO A 36 8.66 1.48 -9.00
CA PRO A 36 9.47 0.45 -8.35
C PRO A 36 9.16 0.23 -6.88
N THR A 37 8.79 1.29 -6.15
CA THR A 37 8.55 1.21 -4.71
C THR A 37 7.21 0.55 -4.40
N ASN A 38 6.12 1.05 -4.99
CA ASN A 38 4.80 0.51 -4.74
C ASN A 38 4.57 -0.81 -5.49
N GLY A 39 5.18 -1.00 -6.66
CA GLY A 39 5.13 -2.27 -7.40
C GLY A 39 5.77 -3.40 -6.62
N GLY A 40 7.00 -3.20 -6.11
CA GLY A 40 7.68 -4.20 -5.27
C GLY A 40 6.90 -4.48 -3.98
N ARG A 41 6.33 -3.46 -3.35
CA ARG A 41 5.48 -3.57 -2.17
C ARG A 41 4.20 -4.38 -2.46
N ALA A 42 3.56 -4.14 -3.62
CA ALA A 42 2.39 -4.90 -4.05
C ALA A 42 2.71 -6.39 -4.27
N LEU A 43 3.86 -6.71 -4.86
CA LEU A 43 4.30 -8.09 -5.04
C LEU A 43 4.55 -8.79 -3.69
N VAL A 44 5.15 -8.10 -2.72
CA VAL A 44 5.32 -8.63 -1.36
C VAL A 44 3.97 -8.89 -0.71
N LEU A 45 2.98 -8.01 -0.89
CA LEU A 45 1.64 -8.20 -0.36
C LEU A 45 0.95 -9.43 -0.99
N LEU A 46 1.05 -9.61 -2.30
CA LEU A 46 0.53 -10.80 -3.00
C LEU A 46 1.22 -12.09 -2.54
N ALA A 47 2.52 -12.02 -2.23
CA ALA A 47 3.25 -13.16 -1.68
C ALA A 47 2.80 -13.49 -0.24
N LYS A 48 2.61 -12.47 0.62
CA LYS A 48 2.03 -12.65 1.97
C LYS A 48 0.60 -13.21 1.92
N ALA A 49 -0.16 -12.88 0.90
CA ALA A 49 -1.47 -13.46 0.65
C ALA A 49 -1.41 -14.91 0.13
N GLY A 50 -0.22 -15.43 -0.21
CA GLY A 50 -0.05 -16.79 -0.73
C GLY A 50 -0.46 -16.96 -2.19
N LEU A 51 -0.64 -15.86 -2.94
CA LEU A 51 -0.99 -15.91 -4.36
C LEU A 51 0.21 -16.14 -5.26
N ILE A 52 1.40 -15.72 -4.83
CA ILE A 52 2.68 -15.92 -5.51
C ILE A 52 3.78 -16.23 -4.49
N THR A 53 4.93 -16.70 -4.98
CA THR A 53 6.17 -16.76 -4.20
C THR A 53 7.22 -15.92 -4.88
N LEU A 54 7.98 -15.16 -4.11
CA LEU A 54 9.08 -14.33 -4.60
C LEU A 54 10.42 -14.99 -4.29
N LYS A 55 11.44 -14.61 -5.04
CA LYS A 55 12.83 -14.96 -4.75
C LYS A 55 13.25 -14.42 -3.37
N ASP A 56 14.03 -15.21 -2.63
CA ASP A 56 14.50 -14.82 -1.31
C ASP A 56 15.32 -13.53 -1.33
N GLY A 57 15.09 -12.68 -0.33
CA GLY A 57 15.88 -11.48 -0.09
C GLY A 57 15.57 -10.28 -0.98
N VAL A 58 14.63 -10.37 -1.93
CA VAL A 58 14.28 -9.24 -2.82
C VAL A 58 13.52 -8.14 -2.08
N GLY A 59 12.70 -8.48 -1.08
CA GLY A 59 11.91 -7.52 -0.30
C GLY A 59 11.10 -6.58 -1.19
N PHE A 60 11.03 -5.31 -0.84
CA PHE A 60 10.28 -4.28 -1.61
C PHE A 60 10.98 -3.83 -2.90
N LYS A 61 12.12 -4.43 -3.26
CA LYS A 61 12.74 -4.24 -4.57
C LYS A 61 12.29 -5.30 -5.58
N ALA A 62 11.34 -6.17 -5.19
CA ALA A 62 10.81 -7.20 -6.05
C ALA A 62 10.23 -6.64 -7.35
N THR A 63 10.46 -7.37 -8.42
CA THR A 63 9.87 -7.16 -9.75
C THR A 63 9.07 -8.38 -10.14
N VAL A 64 8.26 -8.28 -11.18
CA VAL A 64 7.51 -9.45 -11.72
C VAL A 64 8.43 -10.60 -12.12
N ALA A 65 9.68 -10.30 -12.54
CA ALA A 65 10.69 -11.30 -12.88
C ALA A 65 11.20 -12.11 -11.66
N ASP A 66 10.96 -11.63 -10.45
CA ASP A 66 11.37 -12.31 -9.21
C ASP A 66 10.31 -13.30 -8.70
N ILE A 67 9.19 -13.47 -9.41
CA ILE A 67 8.16 -14.47 -9.07
C ILE A 67 8.71 -15.86 -9.38
N THR A 68 8.87 -16.68 -8.35
CA THR A 68 9.38 -18.06 -8.45
C THR A 68 8.27 -19.10 -8.50
N SER A 69 7.08 -18.78 -8.00
CA SER A 69 5.89 -19.63 -8.06
C SER A 69 4.63 -18.79 -8.21
N ASN A 70 3.72 -19.28 -9.05
CA ASN A 70 2.42 -18.67 -9.35
C ASN A 70 1.38 -19.78 -9.53
N PRO A 71 0.95 -20.41 -8.42
CA PRO A 71 0.14 -21.63 -8.48
C PRO A 71 -1.24 -21.44 -9.10
N LYS A 72 -1.77 -20.21 -9.07
CA LYS A 72 -3.06 -19.85 -9.67
C LYS A 72 -2.93 -19.25 -11.07
N ASN A 73 -1.75 -19.23 -11.67
CA ASN A 73 -1.49 -18.62 -12.99
C ASN A 73 -2.04 -17.19 -13.10
N ILE A 74 -1.98 -16.40 -12.04
CA ILE A 74 -2.45 -15.02 -12.05
C ILE A 74 -1.64 -14.19 -13.05
N LYS A 75 -2.32 -13.26 -13.73
CA LYS A 75 -1.73 -12.36 -14.73
C LYS A 75 -1.51 -11.00 -14.09
N ILE A 76 -0.26 -10.61 -13.88
CA ILE A 76 0.08 -9.32 -13.32
C ILE A 76 0.02 -8.25 -14.42
N GLN A 77 -0.68 -7.15 -14.13
CA GLN A 77 -0.77 -5.97 -14.97
C GLN A 77 -0.26 -4.76 -14.21
N GLU A 78 0.85 -4.19 -14.66
CA GLU A 78 1.46 -3.02 -14.05
C GLU A 78 0.84 -1.74 -14.64
N LEU A 79 0.29 -0.88 -13.79
CA LEU A 79 -0.41 0.36 -14.16
C LEU A 79 0.07 1.52 -13.28
N GLU A 80 -0.10 2.75 -13.75
CA GLU A 80 0.06 3.92 -12.89
C GLU A 80 -0.88 3.82 -11.69
N ALA A 81 -0.36 4.13 -10.49
CA ALA A 81 -1.10 3.96 -9.24
C ALA A 81 -2.45 4.70 -9.23
N ALA A 82 -2.54 5.87 -9.87
CA ALA A 82 -3.78 6.63 -9.99
C ALA A 82 -4.86 5.93 -10.85
N GLN A 83 -4.47 4.98 -11.71
CA GLN A 83 -5.38 4.24 -12.59
C GLN A 83 -5.92 2.97 -11.93
N LEU A 84 -5.28 2.47 -10.88
CA LEU A 84 -5.64 1.21 -10.22
C LEU A 84 -7.10 1.15 -9.74
N PRO A 85 -7.69 2.19 -9.13
CA PRO A 85 -9.10 2.15 -8.75
C PRO A 85 -10.04 1.89 -9.92
N ARG A 86 -9.76 2.50 -11.08
CA ARG A 86 -10.58 2.31 -12.29
C ARG A 86 -10.35 0.96 -12.94
N SER A 87 -9.16 0.38 -12.81
CA SER A 87 -8.86 -0.94 -13.37
C SER A 87 -9.72 -2.06 -12.77
N LEU A 88 -10.35 -1.84 -11.61
CA LEU A 88 -11.28 -2.81 -10.99
C LEU A 88 -12.47 -3.17 -11.88
N ASP A 89 -12.80 -2.37 -12.88
CA ASP A 89 -13.83 -2.71 -13.86
C ASP A 89 -13.36 -3.82 -14.82
N ASP A 90 -12.05 -3.93 -15.06
CA ASP A 90 -11.45 -4.81 -16.07
C ASP A 90 -10.65 -5.98 -15.49
N VAL A 91 -10.19 -5.86 -14.23
CA VAL A 91 -9.37 -6.89 -13.57
C VAL A 91 -10.15 -7.63 -12.47
N THR A 92 -9.65 -8.78 -12.06
CA THR A 92 -10.25 -9.56 -10.98
C THR A 92 -10.00 -8.91 -9.61
N ILE A 93 -8.77 -8.49 -9.36
CA ILE A 93 -8.34 -7.79 -8.14
C ILE A 93 -7.29 -6.73 -8.48
N ALA A 94 -7.13 -5.74 -7.61
CA ALA A 94 -6.12 -4.70 -7.72
C ALA A 94 -5.42 -4.50 -6.37
N VAL A 95 -4.12 -4.27 -6.39
CA VAL A 95 -3.36 -3.82 -5.21
C VAL A 95 -3.23 -2.30 -5.30
N ILE A 96 -3.90 -1.59 -4.41
CA ILE A 96 -4.07 -0.13 -4.50
C ILE A 96 -3.50 0.54 -3.25
N PRO A 97 -2.55 1.50 -3.37
CA PRO A 97 -2.12 2.30 -2.24
C PRO A 97 -3.28 3.12 -1.66
N MET A 98 -3.36 3.21 -0.32
CA MET A 98 -4.52 3.74 0.40
C MET A 98 -4.93 5.16 0.01
N ASN A 99 -3.97 6.03 -0.34
CA ASN A 99 -4.26 7.39 -0.80
C ASN A 99 -5.11 7.41 -2.08
N TYR A 100 -4.90 6.45 -3.00
CA TYR A 100 -5.70 6.33 -4.22
C TYR A 100 -7.06 5.68 -3.96
N VAL A 101 -7.15 4.78 -2.99
CA VAL A 101 -8.43 4.24 -2.51
C VAL A 101 -9.34 5.36 -2.03
N GLN A 102 -8.81 6.23 -1.18
CA GLN A 102 -9.55 7.37 -0.62
C GLN A 102 -9.93 8.39 -1.70
N SER A 103 -8.98 8.75 -2.57
CA SER A 103 -9.23 9.70 -3.66
C SER A 103 -10.31 9.21 -4.63
N ALA A 104 -10.44 7.90 -4.80
CA ALA A 104 -11.45 7.28 -5.64
C ALA A 104 -12.79 7.01 -4.92
N GLY A 105 -12.89 7.28 -3.62
CA GLY A 105 -14.09 7.01 -2.83
C GLY A 105 -14.41 5.53 -2.67
N LEU A 106 -13.41 4.64 -2.80
CA LEU A 106 -13.60 3.20 -2.59
C LEU A 106 -13.82 2.90 -1.11
N SER A 107 -14.68 1.93 -0.83
CA SER A 107 -14.95 1.47 0.53
C SER A 107 -14.01 0.33 0.91
N VAL A 108 -13.14 0.57 1.88
CA VAL A 108 -12.23 -0.42 2.45
C VAL A 108 -13.01 -1.63 2.99
N GLU A 109 -14.09 -1.38 3.75
CA GLU A 109 -14.90 -2.43 4.39
C GLU A 109 -15.65 -3.30 3.38
N LYS A 110 -16.08 -2.73 2.25
CA LYS A 110 -16.90 -3.45 1.27
C LYS A 110 -16.08 -4.16 0.19
N GLN A 111 -14.91 -3.60 -0.16
CA GLN A 111 -14.14 -4.00 -1.33
C GLN A 111 -12.74 -4.50 -0.98
N GLY A 112 -12.15 -4.06 0.13
CA GLY A 112 -10.87 -4.56 0.62
C GLY A 112 -11.04 -5.91 1.30
N PHE A 113 -10.09 -6.84 1.10
CA PHE A 113 -10.13 -8.16 1.74
C PHE A 113 -8.76 -8.67 2.22
N PHE A 114 -7.67 -8.00 1.87
CA PHE A 114 -6.34 -8.33 2.37
C PHE A 114 -5.50 -7.06 2.48
N PHE A 115 -4.83 -6.88 3.62
CA PHE A 115 -4.19 -5.62 3.99
C PHE A 115 -2.75 -5.85 4.44
N GLU A 116 -1.90 -4.83 4.25
CA GLU A 116 -0.59 -4.82 4.86
C GLU A 116 -0.68 -4.77 6.38
N SER A 117 0.29 -5.41 7.05
CA SER A 117 0.40 -5.32 8.50
C SER A 117 0.71 -3.89 8.94
N LYS A 118 0.03 -3.42 10.00
CA LYS A 118 0.33 -2.15 10.65
C LYS A 118 1.73 -2.10 11.25
N ASP A 119 2.35 -3.25 11.47
CA ASP A 119 3.67 -3.39 12.07
C ASP A 119 4.80 -3.42 11.03
N GLU A 120 4.48 -3.27 9.73
CA GLU A 120 5.48 -3.24 8.66
C GLU A 120 6.25 -1.91 8.69
N PRO A 121 7.53 -1.89 9.13
CA PRO A 121 8.26 -0.63 9.36
C PRO A 121 8.56 0.14 8.07
N LEU A 122 8.59 -0.56 6.92
CA LEU A 122 8.90 0.04 5.63
C LEU A 122 7.70 0.75 4.96
N THR A 123 6.50 0.64 5.55
CA THR A 123 5.30 1.34 5.07
C THR A 123 5.10 2.71 5.72
N VAL A 124 6.02 3.11 6.58
CA VAL A 124 5.93 4.35 7.34
C VAL A 124 6.32 5.56 6.47
N ILE A 125 5.42 6.54 6.38
CA ILE A 125 5.69 7.83 5.73
C ILE A 125 6.49 8.71 6.70
N VAL A 126 7.51 9.39 6.19
CA VAL A 126 8.43 10.19 6.97
C VAL A 126 8.59 11.60 6.39
N LEU A 127 8.75 12.59 7.25
CA LEU A 127 9.23 13.91 6.85
C LEU A 127 10.76 13.84 6.71
N ALA A 128 11.28 14.02 5.51
CA ALA A 128 12.72 14.01 5.23
C ALA A 128 13.21 15.40 4.86
N VAL A 129 14.35 15.79 5.40
CA VAL A 129 15.07 17.02 5.04
C VAL A 129 16.51 16.69 4.67
N ARG A 130 17.20 17.59 3.96
CA ARG A 130 18.61 17.45 3.67
C ARG A 130 19.44 17.45 4.99
N SER A 131 20.57 16.77 5.00
CA SER A 131 21.41 16.67 6.20
C SER A 131 21.89 18.02 6.71
N GLU A 132 22.18 18.97 5.81
CA GLU A 132 22.52 20.33 6.14
C GLU A 132 21.37 21.12 6.77
N ASP A 133 20.13 20.76 6.50
CA ASP A 133 18.92 21.45 6.97
C ASP A 133 18.32 20.83 8.25
N LYS A 134 18.94 19.78 8.80
CA LYS A 134 18.41 19.03 9.97
C LYS A 134 18.14 19.92 11.19
N ASP A 135 18.90 21.01 11.34
CA ASP A 135 18.80 21.93 12.46
C ASP A 135 18.02 23.21 12.11
N ASN A 136 17.40 23.27 10.93
CA ASN A 136 16.59 24.40 10.50
C ASN A 136 15.32 24.53 11.36
N GLU A 137 15.16 25.65 12.04
CA GLU A 137 14.06 25.89 12.97
C GLU A 137 12.67 25.85 12.31
N THR A 138 12.58 26.23 11.04
CA THR A 138 11.30 26.15 10.29
C THR A 138 10.90 24.71 10.05
N TYR A 139 11.85 23.83 9.67
CA TYR A 139 11.56 22.41 9.45
C TYR A 139 11.25 21.68 10.76
N LYS A 140 11.91 22.06 11.86
CA LYS A 140 11.56 21.54 13.20
C LYS A 140 10.13 21.92 13.58
N LYS A 141 9.72 23.19 13.37
CA LYS A 141 8.33 23.60 13.61
C LYS A 141 7.32 22.84 12.77
N ILE A 142 7.64 22.55 11.51
CA ILE A 142 6.78 21.72 10.65
C ILE A 142 6.66 20.32 11.24
N ALA A 143 7.76 19.69 11.65
CA ALA A 143 7.76 18.39 12.29
C ALA A 143 6.91 18.37 13.57
N ASP A 144 7.01 19.41 14.41
CA ASP A 144 6.23 19.55 15.65
C ASP A 144 4.72 19.69 15.35
N ILE A 145 4.35 20.43 14.29
CA ILE A 145 2.95 20.52 13.85
C ILE A 145 2.43 19.14 13.46
N TYR A 146 3.19 18.37 12.67
CA TYR A 146 2.79 17.01 12.29
C TYR A 146 2.65 16.05 13.48
N LYS A 147 3.41 16.27 14.57
CA LYS A 147 3.35 15.47 15.80
C LYS A 147 2.24 15.92 16.76
N SER A 148 1.59 17.03 16.47
CA SER A 148 0.59 17.61 17.36
C SER A 148 -0.64 16.72 17.54
N ASP A 149 -1.28 16.82 18.70
CA ASP A 149 -2.52 16.10 18.98
C ASP A 149 -3.64 16.47 18.01
N ALA A 150 -3.65 17.71 17.50
CA ALA A 150 -4.61 18.14 16.48
C ALA A 150 -4.48 17.34 15.17
N ILE A 151 -3.25 17.08 14.72
CA ILE A 151 -3.02 16.24 13.53
C ILE A 151 -3.37 14.78 13.81
N LYS A 152 -3.03 14.26 14.99
CA LYS A 152 -3.42 12.88 15.37
C LYS A 152 -4.94 12.71 15.36
N GLN A 153 -5.64 13.64 16.00
CA GLN A 153 -7.11 13.65 16.02
C GLN A 153 -7.69 13.73 14.59
N TYR A 154 -7.15 14.62 13.76
CA TYR A 154 -7.57 14.73 12.35
C TYR A 154 -7.38 13.42 11.59
N ILE A 155 -6.25 12.74 11.78
CA ILE A 155 -5.98 11.43 11.15
C ILE A 155 -7.00 10.39 11.61
N ASP A 156 -7.25 10.28 12.90
CA ASP A 156 -8.18 9.31 13.47
C ASP A 156 -9.63 9.55 13.00
N GLU A 157 -10.08 10.81 13.00
CA GLU A 157 -11.43 11.19 12.57
C GLU A 157 -11.63 11.03 11.06
N THR A 158 -10.61 11.39 10.26
CA THR A 158 -10.70 11.39 8.80
C THR A 158 -10.52 9.98 8.22
N PHE A 159 -9.53 9.25 8.72
CA PHE A 159 -9.10 7.99 8.13
C PHE A 159 -9.62 6.76 8.86
N LYS A 160 -10.24 6.91 10.03
CA LYS A 160 -10.96 5.85 10.78
C LYS A 160 -10.17 4.53 10.86
N GLY A 161 -8.86 4.61 11.09
CA GLY A 161 -7.96 3.48 11.22
C GLY A 161 -7.39 2.91 9.90
N THR A 162 -7.76 3.46 8.73
CA THR A 162 -7.15 3.08 7.43
C THR A 162 -5.77 3.71 7.25
N ILE A 163 -5.55 4.89 7.82
CA ILE A 163 -4.25 5.51 8.04
C ILE A 163 -4.15 5.78 9.53
N THR A 164 -3.02 5.45 10.14
CA THR A 164 -2.78 5.66 11.58
C THR A 164 -1.47 6.38 11.81
N THR A 165 -1.36 7.09 12.92
CA THR A 165 -0.07 7.60 13.39
C THR A 165 0.85 6.43 13.74
N ALA A 166 2.14 6.55 13.42
CA ALA A 166 3.14 5.62 13.92
C ALA A 166 3.64 6.11 15.27
N ASN A 167 3.64 5.24 16.26
CA ASN A 167 4.19 5.48 17.59
C ASN A 167 5.72 5.45 17.56
#